data_908fa0e0c9821473ff4c0b917ead5613
#
_entry.id   908fa0e0c9821473ff4c0b917ead5613
#
_cell.length_a   1.000
_cell.length_b   1.000
_cell.length_c   1.000
_cell.angle_alpha   90.00
_cell.angle_beta   90.00
_cell.angle_gamma   90.00
#
_symmetry.space_group_name_H-M   'P 1'
#
loop_
_entity.id
_entity.type
_entity.pdbx_description
1 polymer ?
#
loop_
_entity_poly.entity_id
_entity_poly.type
_entity_poly.pdbx_seq_one_letter_code
_entity_poly.pdbx_strand_id
1 'polypeptide(L)'
;AATATDGENTVLSLFATYTDQGATGLKPLSSAATVNLRSNIFNARELTERTRIALKDSTNSGFLVYPENNGWLKLNKIDLSGISHIELMNLSKGEAGNYTIELRLDSEKGLLIGKGNFIDNGTFNLQKNASISIKPVIDRKLHDLHIHIVSDSKNVKQRPLIRSIKFIPAKLL
;
A
#
# COMPACT_ATOMS: atom_id res chain seq x y z
N ALA A 1 26.31 2.86 7.42
CA ALA A 1 25.41 2.26 6.41
C ALA A 1 24.53 1.26 7.13
N ALA A 2 23.23 1.53 7.19
CA ALA A 2 22.27 0.57 7.73
C ALA A 2 21.98 -0.45 6.63
N THR A 3 22.26 -1.72 6.90
CA THR A 3 21.85 -2.85 6.08
C THR A 3 20.38 -3.15 6.40
N ALA A 4 19.49 -2.89 5.44
CA ALA A 4 18.12 -3.33 5.53
C ALA A 4 18.09 -4.86 5.35
N THR A 5 17.56 -5.58 6.32
CA THR A 5 17.19 -6.98 6.17
C THR A 5 15.89 -7.05 5.37
N ASP A 6 15.90 -7.85 4.30
CA ASP A 6 14.74 -8.07 3.42
C ASP A 6 13.52 -8.48 4.25
N GLY A 7 12.44 -7.69 4.21
CA GLY A 7 11.14 -8.02 4.79
C GLY A 7 10.64 -7.17 5.96
N GLU A 8 11.40 -6.19 6.42
CA GLU A 8 10.90 -5.23 7.40
C GLU A 8 10.50 -3.91 6.74
N ASN A 9 9.41 -3.33 7.23
CA ASN A 9 8.88 -2.02 6.82
C ASN A 9 9.93 -0.95 7.16
N THR A 10 10.97 -0.85 6.35
CA THR A 10 12.18 -0.06 6.63
C THR A 10 11.84 1.41 6.51
N VAL A 11 11.86 2.10 7.63
CA VAL A 11 11.76 3.56 7.66
C VAL A 11 13.17 4.13 7.59
N LEU A 12 13.45 4.91 6.55
CA LEU A 12 14.66 5.72 6.47
C LEU A 12 14.38 7.07 7.13
N SER A 13 15.03 7.34 8.26
CA SER A 13 14.94 8.63 8.93
C SER A 13 16.09 9.52 8.46
N LEU A 14 15.77 10.64 7.84
CA LEU A 14 16.70 11.71 7.51
C LEU A 14 16.63 12.76 8.60
N PHE A 15 17.76 13.00 9.25
CA PHE A 15 17.89 13.98 10.30
C PHE A 15 18.80 15.11 9.84
N ALA A 16 18.34 16.35 9.93
CA ALA A 16 19.14 17.54 9.62
C ALA A 16 19.16 18.47 10.83
N THR A 17 20.33 18.97 11.17
CA THR A 17 20.50 20.02 12.18
C THR A 17 21.19 21.22 11.55
N TYR A 18 20.79 22.38 11.97
CA TYR A 18 21.43 23.64 11.64
C TYR A 18 21.66 24.43 12.94
N THR A 19 22.86 24.97 13.10
CA THR A 19 23.17 25.88 14.19
C THR A 19 23.80 27.12 13.58
N ASP A 20 23.25 28.29 13.85
CA ASP A 20 23.83 29.55 13.43
C ASP A 20 25.09 29.89 14.26
N GLN A 21 25.83 30.88 13.84
CA GLN A 21 27.06 31.31 14.56
C GLN A 21 26.75 32.25 15.72
N GLY A 22 25.47 32.62 15.91
CA GLY A 22 25.11 33.66 16.85
C GLY A 22 25.57 35.07 16.40
N ALA A 23 25.47 36.03 17.32
CA ALA A 23 25.96 37.38 17.14
C ALA A 23 26.50 37.92 18.46
N THR A 24 27.16 39.08 18.43
CA THR A 24 27.69 39.70 19.66
C THR A 24 26.58 39.86 20.70
N GLY A 25 26.71 39.15 21.82
CA GLY A 25 25.73 39.15 22.92
C GLY A 25 24.57 38.18 22.74
N LEU A 26 24.47 37.42 21.61
CA LEU A 26 23.46 36.41 21.35
C LEU A 26 24.11 35.04 21.22
N LYS A 27 23.52 34.05 21.91
CA LYS A 27 23.97 32.65 21.78
C LYS A 27 23.51 32.10 20.42
N PRO A 28 24.27 31.13 19.84
CA PRO A 28 23.84 30.39 18.68
C PRO A 28 22.47 29.74 18.87
N LEU A 29 21.64 29.80 17.84
CA LEU A 29 20.35 29.10 17.79
C LEU A 29 20.50 27.83 16.98
N SER A 30 19.95 26.77 17.50
CA SER A 30 19.91 25.47 16.81
C SER A 30 18.50 25.06 16.42
N SER A 31 18.36 24.52 15.23
CA SER A 31 17.11 23.93 14.74
C SER A 31 17.40 22.52 14.23
N ALA A 32 16.43 21.63 14.39
CA ALA A 32 16.50 20.27 13.88
C ALA A 32 15.21 19.90 13.14
N ALA A 33 15.35 19.13 12.08
CA ALA A 33 14.24 18.56 11.33
C ALA A 33 14.48 17.08 11.06
N THR A 34 13.41 16.27 11.14
CA THR A 34 13.45 14.86 10.81
C THR A 34 12.42 14.55 9.75
N VAL A 35 12.82 13.82 8.69
CA VAL A 35 11.93 13.31 7.66
C VAL A 35 12.03 11.80 7.66
N ASN A 36 10.90 11.13 7.81
CA ASN A 36 10.81 9.67 7.75
C ASN A 36 10.29 9.25 6.37
N LEU A 37 11.13 8.51 5.65
CA LEU A 37 10.78 7.93 4.34
C LEU A 37 10.44 6.46 4.56
N ARG A 38 9.30 6.04 4.03
CA ARG A 38 8.86 4.63 4.02
C ARG A 38 8.94 4.07 2.61
N SER A 39 9.09 2.75 2.52
CA SER A 39 8.90 2.06 1.25
C SER A 39 7.52 2.37 0.67
N ASN A 40 7.46 2.58 -0.64
CA ASN A 40 6.18 2.70 -1.35
C ASN A 40 5.57 1.34 -1.72
N ILE A 41 6.19 0.24 -1.29
CA ILE A 41 5.73 -1.13 -1.52
C ILE A 41 5.50 -1.81 -0.17
N PHE A 42 4.33 -2.38 0.00
CA PHE A 42 3.96 -3.24 1.11
C PHE A 42 3.80 -4.67 0.61
N ASN A 43 4.64 -5.57 1.08
CA ASN A 43 4.54 -6.98 0.76
C ASN A 43 3.39 -7.65 1.53
N ALA A 44 2.89 -8.78 1.04
CA ALA A 44 1.76 -9.48 1.65
C ALA A 44 1.98 -9.79 3.14
N ARG A 45 3.22 -10.07 3.56
CA ARG A 45 3.58 -10.33 4.97
C ARG A 45 3.33 -9.13 5.88
N GLU A 46 3.46 -7.92 5.34
CA GLU A 46 3.28 -6.67 6.08
C GLU A 46 1.81 -6.25 6.19
N LEU A 47 0.92 -6.91 5.41
CA LEU A 47 -0.53 -6.67 5.42
C LEU A 47 -1.18 -7.43 6.59
N THR A 48 -0.91 -6.98 7.80
CA THR A 48 -1.28 -7.68 9.04
C THR A 48 -2.74 -7.46 9.44
N GLU A 49 -3.32 -6.30 9.15
CA GLU A 49 -4.72 -6.02 9.45
C GLU A 49 -5.62 -6.40 8.29
N ARG A 50 -6.46 -7.41 8.50
CA ARG A 50 -7.30 -7.99 7.47
C ARG A 50 -8.53 -8.67 8.04
N THR A 51 -9.63 -8.60 7.30
CA THR A 51 -10.89 -9.28 7.60
C THR A 51 -11.26 -10.19 6.45
N ARG A 52 -11.53 -11.45 6.70
CA ARG A 52 -11.86 -12.48 5.69
C ARG A 52 -10.77 -12.61 4.61
N ILE A 53 -9.54 -12.55 5.04
CA ILE A 53 -8.36 -12.68 4.18
C ILE A 53 -7.36 -13.59 4.86
N ALA A 54 -6.92 -14.62 4.17
CA ALA A 54 -5.87 -15.52 4.64
C ALA A 54 -4.50 -15.06 4.13
N LEU A 55 -3.48 -15.18 4.97
CA LEU A 55 -2.09 -15.08 4.57
C LEU A 55 -1.52 -16.49 4.49
N LYS A 56 -0.89 -16.81 3.38
CA LYS A 56 -0.23 -18.12 3.19
C LYS A 56 1.18 -17.91 2.66
N ASP A 57 2.09 -18.75 3.14
CA ASP A 57 3.40 -18.88 2.55
C ASP A 57 3.31 -19.71 1.26
N SER A 58 3.98 -19.22 0.23
CA SER A 58 4.11 -19.91 -1.05
C SER A 58 5.59 -20.04 -1.38
N THR A 59 6.08 -21.27 -1.48
CA THR A 59 7.50 -21.58 -1.64
C THR A 59 8.18 -20.86 -2.82
N ASN A 60 7.42 -20.55 -3.89
CA ASN A 60 7.96 -19.90 -5.09
C ASN A 60 7.61 -18.41 -5.21
N SER A 61 6.70 -17.89 -4.40
CA SER A 61 6.16 -16.53 -4.55
C SER A 61 6.18 -15.72 -3.24
N GLY A 62 6.76 -16.28 -2.19
CA GLY A 62 6.73 -15.71 -0.85
C GLY A 62 5.31 -15.69 -0.29
N PHE A 63 5.04 -14.75 0.60
CA PHE A 63 3.72 -14.62 1.20
C PHE A 63 2.70 -14.05 0.20
N LEU A 64 1.50 -14.60 0.24
CA LEU A 64 0.36 -14.20 -0.59
C LEU A 64 -0.86 -13.97 0.28
N VAL A 65 -1.60 -12.94 -0.02
CA VAL A 65 -2.90 -12.64 0.56
C VAL A 65 -3.99 -13.25 -0.30
N TYR A 66 -4.89 -14.00 0.33
CA TYR A 66 -6.00 -14.70 -0.30
C TYR A 66 -7.30 -14.07 0.17
N PRO A 67 -7.83 -13.06 -0.53
CA PRO A 67 -9.07 -12.41 -0.14
C PRO A 67 -10.24 -13.37 -0.31
N GLU A 68 -11.11 -13.41 0.68
CA GLU A 68 -12.43 -13.98 0.55
C GLU A 68 -13.40 -12.95 -0.05
N ASN A 69 -14.55 -13.41 -0.54
CA ASN A 69 -15.55 -12.47 -1.01
C ASN A 69 -15.93 -11.50 0.11
N ASN A 70 -15.93 -10.20 -0.21
CA ASN A 70 -16.07 -9.10 0.75
C ASN A 70 -14.94 -9.05 1.82
N GLY A 71 -13.72 -9.44 1.46
CA GLY A 71 -12.55 -9.27 2.32
C GLY A 71 -12.01 -7.85 2.31
N TRP A 72 -11.49 -7.41 3.46
CA TRP A 72 -10.85 -6.12 3.64
C TRP A 72 -9.39 -6.28 4.07
N LEU A 73 -8.53 -5.48 3.44
CA LEU A 73 -7.19 -5.18 3.91
C LEU A 73 -7.18 -3.78 4.50
N LYS A 74 -6.44 -3.59 5.57
CA LYS A 74 -6.23 -2.28 6.16
C LYS A 74 -4.74 -1.99 6.26
N LEU A 75 -4.34 -0.82 5.80
CA LEU A 75 -3.02 -0.24 6.00
C LEU A 75 -3.17 0.98 6.90
N ASN A 76 -2.46 0.98 8.03
CA ASN A 76 -2.58 2.02 9.04
C ASN A 76 -1.66 3.19 8.75
N LYS A 77 -2.15 4.40 9.00
CA LYS A 77 -1.38 5.64 9.04
C LYS A 77 -0.52 5.85 7.79
N ILE A 78 -1.16 5.77 6.62
CA ILE A 78 -0.52 5.99 5.32
C ILE A 78 -0.66 7.45 4.93
N ASP A 79 0.45 8.07 4.53
CA ASP A 79 0.44 9.35 3.84
C ASP A 79 0.10 9.12 2.36
N LEU A 80 -1.04 9.64 1.94
CA LEU A 80 -1.51 9.55 0.55
C LEU A 80 -1.29 10.85 -0.22
N SER A 81 -0.61 11.83 0.37
CA SER A 81 -0.29 13.09 -0.29
C SER A 81 0.59 12.85 -1.53
N GLY A 82 0.16 13.35 -2.67
CA GLY A 82 0.89 13.19 -3.94
C GLY A 82 0.86 11.78 -4.52
N ILE A 83 0.05 10.85 -4.00
CA ILE A 83 -0.16 9.54 -4.63
C ILE A 83 -1.27 9.67 -5.66
N SER A 84 -1.03 9.14 -6.86
CA SER A 84 -1.98 9.15 -7.98
C SER A 84 -2.66 7.80 -8.22
N HIS A 85 -1.95 6.72 -7.95
CA HIS A 85 -2.43 5.36 -8.19
C HIS A 85 -1.98 4.43 -7.07
N ILE A 86 -2.76 3.37 -6.86
CA ILE A 86 -2.38 2.23 -6.03
C ILE A 86 -2.40 1.00 -6.93
N GLU A 87 -1.28 0.29 -6.98
CA GLU A 87 -1.15 -0.95 -7.74
C GLU A 87 -1.17 -2.15 -6.79
N LEU A 88 -2.05 -3.11 -7.07
CA LEU A 88 -2.02 -4.42 -6.43
C LEU A 88 -1.31 -5.39 -7.37
N MET A 89 -0.19 -5.92 -6.93
CA MET A 89 0.52 -6.95 -7.64
C MET A 89 -0.16 -8.30 -7.37
N ASN A 90 -0.79 -8.86 -8.39
CA ASN A 90 -1.56 -10.09 -8.28
C ASN A 90 -0.85 -11.24 -8.99
N LEU A 91 -1.07 -12.45 -8.48
CA LEU A 91 -0.68 -13.68 -9.12
C LEU A 91 -1.94 -14.46 -9.51
N SER A 92 -2.05 -14.87 -10.77
CA SER A 92 -3.16 -15.70 -11.22
C SER A 92 -3.02 -17.15 -10.75
N LYS A 93 -4.14 -17.76 -10.34
CA LYS A 93 -4.22 -19.19 -10.04
C LYS A 93 -4.55 -20.06 -11.25
N GLY A 94 -4.67 -19.48 -12.44
CA GLY A 94 -5.12 -20.19 -13.63
C GLY A 94 -6.63 -20.25 -13.80
N GLU A 95 -7.38 -19.47 -13.02
CA GLU A 95 -8.84 -19.37 -13.13
C GLU A 95 -9.22 -17.93 -13.49
N ALA A 96 -10.00 -17.76 -14.56
CA ALA A 96 -10.48 -16.44 -14.96
C ALA A 96 -11.48 -15.88 -13.95
N GLY A 97 -11.45 -14.57 -13.74
CA GLY A 97 -12.35 -13.89 -12.81
C GLY A 97 -12.32 -12.38 -12.93
N ASN A 98 -13.42 -11.76 -12.56
CA ASN A 98 -13.55 -10.31 -12.47
C ASN A 98 -13.64 -9.90 -11.01
N TYR A 99 -12.89 -8.87 -10.65
CA TYR A 99 -12.81 -8.35 -9.30
C TYR A 99 -12.98 -6.84 -9.30
N THR A 100 -13.80 -6.35 -8.41
CA THR A 100 -13.88 -4.92 -8.11
C THR A 100 -13.05 -4.63 -6.87
N ILE A 101 -12.22 -3.60 -6.95
CA ILE A 101 -11.38 -3.13 -5.85
C ILE A 101 -11.84 -1.73 -5.48
N GLU A 102 -12.19 -1.52 -4.22
CA GLU A 102 -12.55 -0.21 -3.67
C GLU A 102 -11.52 0.22 -2.63
N LEU A 103 -11.13 1.48 -2.69
CA LEU A 103 -10.17 2.12 -1.78
C LEU A 103 -10.91 3.18 -0.98
N ARG A 104 -10.92 3.02 0.36
CA ARG A 104 -11.65 3.92 1.26
C ARG A 104 -10.75 4.42 2.38
N LEU A 105 -11.03 5.64 2.88
CA LEU A 105 -10.29 6.25 3.97
C LEU A 105 -10.97 6.00 5.31
N ASP A 106 -10.15 5.73 6.31
CA ASP A 106 -10.43 5.73 7.75
C ASP A 106 -11.45 4.70 8.25
N SER A 107 -12.24 4.12 7.36
CA SER A 107 -13.15 3.01 7.69
C SER A 107 -13.60 2.26 6.45
N GLU A 108 -14.19 1.05 6.65
CA GLU A 108 -14.80 0.25 5.58
C GLU A 108 -15.96 0.98 4.86
N LYS A 109 -16.60 1.93 5.54
CA LYS A 109 -17.68 2.77 5.01
C LYS A 109 -17.23 4.22 4.76
N GLY A 110 -15.93 4.47 4.89
CA GLY A 110 -15.34 5.80 4.74
C GLY A 110 -15.36 6.32 3.31
N LEU A 111 -14.76 7.47 3.11
CA LEU A 111 -14.72 8.13 1.81
C LEU A 111 -14.11 7.23 0.74
N LEU A 112 -14.84 6.99 -0.34
CA LEU A 112 -14.34 6.26 -1.50
C LEU A 112 -13.39 7.16 -2.30
N ILE A 113 -12.11 6.84 -2.28
CA ILE A 113 -11.07 7.58 -2.99
C ILE A 113 -10.68 6.93 -4.32
N GLY A 114 -10.90 5.63 -4.49
CA GLY A 114 -10.58 4.93 -5.72
C GLY A 114 -11.45 3.69 -5.91
N LYS A 115 -11.72 3.37 -7.18
CA LYS A 115 -12.40 2.14 -7.57
C LYS A 115 -11.86 1.69 -8.91
N GLY A 116 -11.59 0.40 -9.03
CA GLY A 116 -11.10 -0.20 -10.25
C GLY A 116 -11.52 -1.65 -10.37
N ASN A 117 -11.40 -2.16 -11.59
CA ASN A 117 -11.65 -3.56 -11.88
C ASN A 117 -10.34 -4.23 -12.25
N PHE A 118 -10.19 -5.46 -11.81
CA PHE A 118 -9.12 -6.35 -12.22
C PHE A 118 -9.72 -7.57 -12.89
N ILE A 119 -9.24 -7.86 -14.11
CA ILE A 119 -9.67 -9.00 -14.89
C ILE A 119 -8.52 -10.01 -14.94
N ASP A 120 -8.73 -11.17 -14.34
CA ASP A 120 -7.83 -12.32 -14.48
C ASP A 120 -8.32 -13.18 -15.64
N ASN A 121 -7.45 -13.40 -16.64
CA ASN A 121 -7.77 -14.22 -17.80
C ASN A 121 -7.45 -15.72 -17.61
N GLY A 122 -7.09 -16.11 -16.39
CA GLY A 122 -6.86 -17.50 -16.06
C GLY A 122 -5.49 -18.06 -16.46
N THR A 123 -4.53 -17.25 -16.87
CA THR A 123 -3.17 -17.73 -17.15
C THR A 123 -2.43 -18.01 -15.85
N PHE A 124 -2.14 -19.25 -15.56
CA PHE A 124 -1.49 -19.69 -14.31
C PHE A 124 -0.13 -19.02 -14.11
N ASN A 125 0.15 -18.60 -12.87
CA ASN A 125 1.38 -17.92 -12.45
C ASN A 125 1.71 -16.63 -13.22
N LEU A 126 0.79 -16.08 -14.00
CA LEU A 126 1.00 -14.79 -14.63
C LEU A 126 0.83 -13.69 -13.59
N GLN A 127 1.90 -12.92 -13.39
CA GLN A 127 1.84 -11.71 -12.58
C GLN A 127 1.12 -10.61 -13.34
N LYS A 128 0.09 -10.03 -12.74
CA LYS A 128 -0.65 -8.90 -13.26
C LYS A 128 -0.83 -7.83 -12.19
N ASN A 129 -0.78 -6.59 -12.60
CA ASN A 129 -1.04 -5.47 -11.71
C ASN A 129 -2.44 -4.92 -11.97
N ALA A 130 -3.20 -4.76 -10.89
CA ALA A 130 -4.40 -3.93 -10.91
C ALA A 130 -3.99 -2.52 -10.50
N SER A 131 -4.06 -1.57 -11.43
CA SER A 131 -3.76 -0.16 -11.16
C SER A 131 -5.06 0.61 -10.94
N ILE A 132 -5.19 1.25 -9.80
CA ILE A 132 -6.39 1.97 -9.39
C ILE A 132 -6.03 3.43 -9.18
N SER A 133 -6.60 4.31 -10.00
CA SER A 133 -6.47 5.75 -9.81
C SER A 133 -7.19 6.17 -8.54
N ILE A 134 -6.58 7.08 -7.78
CA ILE A 134 -7.19 7.63 -6.58
C ILE A 134 -7.49 9.12 -6.74
N LYS A 135 -8.54 9.57 -6.07
CA LYS A 135 -8.80 11.00 -5.91
C LYS A 135 -7.67 11.61 -5.07
N PRO A 136 -7.17 12.80 -5.43
CA PRO A 136 -6.12 13.44 -4.66
C PRO A 136 -6.49 13.62 -3.20
N VAL A 137 -5.63 13.17 -2.29
CA VAL A 137 -5.73 13.41 -0.84
C VAL A 137 -4.75 14.53 -0.52
N ILE A 138 -5.28 15.72 -0.14
CA ILE A 138 -4.49 16.95 -0.02
C ILE A 138 -4.42 17.51 1.40
N ASP A 139 -5.03 16.85 2.35
CA ASP A 139 -5.13 17.33 3.74
C ASP A 139 -3.86 17.12 4.57
N ARG A 140 -2.84 16.44 3.99
CA ARG A 140 -1.54 16.15 4.61
C ARG A 140 -1.63 15.39 5.92
N LYS A 141 -2.69 14.58 6.09
CA LYS A 141 -2.89 13.72 7.26
C LYS A 141 -2.51 12.29 6.94
N LEU A 142 -2.24 11.53 7.97
CA LEU A 142 -2.10 10.09 7.89
C LEU A 142 -3.49 9.46 7.98
N HIS A 143 -3.83 8.62 7.01
CA HIS A 143 -5.11 7.91 6.93
C HIS A 143 -4.93 6.42 7.09
N ASP A 144 -5.95 5.76 7.60
CA ASP A 144 -6.10 4.33 7.48
C ASP A 144 -6.69 4.03 6.09
N LEU A 145 -5.97 3.27 5.27
CA LEU A 145 -6.43 2.88 3.95
C LEU A 145 -7.10 1.51 4.01
N HIS A 146 -8.40 1.47 3.72
CA HIS A 146 -9.18 0.25 3.60
C HIS A 146 -9.28 -0.16 2.13
N ILE A 147 -8.86 -1.39 1.82
CA ILE A 147 -8.88 -1.97 0.48
C ILE A 147 -9.88 -3.11 0.48
N HIS A 148 -10.98 -2.92 -0.20
CA HIS A 148 -12.05 -3.92 -0.34
C HIS A 148 -11.95 -4.62 -1.69
N ILE A 149 -11.99 -5.94 -1.67
CA ILE A 149 -11.89 -6.77 -2.86
C ILE A 149 -13.14 -7.61 -2.96
N VAL A 150 -13.93 -7.34 -4.00
CA VAL A 150 -15.18 -8.02 -4.30
C VAL A 150 -15.01 -8.83 -5.58
N SER A 151 -15.31 -10.11 -5.51
CA SER A 151 -15.42 -10.95 -6.70
C SER A 151 -16.85 -10.94 -7.22
N ASP A 152 -17.01 -10.73 -8.52
CA ASP A 152 -18.31 -10.86 -9.19
C ASP A 152 -18.74 -12.33 -9.32
N SER A 153 -17.81 -13.26 -9.12
CA SER A 153 -18.06 -14.69 -9.16
C SER A 153 -18.55 -15.23 -7.82
N LYS A 154 -19.63 -16.01 -7.86
CA LYS A 154 -20.07 -16.83 -6.72
C LYS A 154 -19.11 -17.97 -6.41
N ASN A 155 -18.18 -18.26 -7.31
CA ASN A 155 -17.22 -19.35 -7.14
C ASN A 155 -16.04 -18.88 -6.29
N VAL A 156 -15.96 -19.41 -5.08
CA VAL A 156 -14.94 -19.12 -4.06
C VAL A 156 -13.51 -19.43 -4.53
N LYS A 157 -13.33 -20.21 -5.57
CA LYS A 157 -12.01 -20.61 -6.08
C LYS A 157 -11.37 -19.55 -6.98
N GLN A 158 -12.13 -18.64 -7.52
CA GLN A 158 -11.67 -17.59 -8.44
C GLN A 158 -11.33 -16.31 -7.66
N ARG A 159 -10.13 -16.24 -7.09
CA ARG A 159 -9.71 -15.08 -6.28
C ARG A 159 -8.31 -14.65 -6.63
N PRO A 160 -8.06 -13.33 -6.70
CA PRO A 160 -6.71 -12.84 -6.92
C PRO A 160 -5.83 -13.20 -5.72
N LEU A 161 -4.59 -13.55 -5.99
CA LEU A 161 -3.57 -13.71 -4.98
C LEU A 161 -2.74 -12.44 -4.95
N ILE A 162 -2.85 -11.66 -3.88
CA ILE A 162 -2.12 -10.39 -3.79
C ILE A 162 -0.76 -10.66 -3.17
N ARG A 163 0.28 -10.28 -3.88
CA ARG A 163 1.66 -10.36 -3.43
C ARG A 163 2.15 -9.10 -2.74
N SER A 164 1.78 -7.96 -3.29
CA SER A 164 2.16 -6.65 -2.74
C SER A 164 1.22 -5.56 -3.19
N ILE A 165 1.28 -4.45 -2.47
CA ILE A 165 0.59 -3.20 -2.78
C ILE A 165 1.65 -2.14 -2.97
N LYS A 166 1.58 -1.38 -4.06
CA LYS A 166 2.52 -0.32 -4.39
C LYS A 166 1.80 1.01 -4.56
N PHE A 167 2.35 2.05 -3.95
CA PHE A 167 1.87 3.42 -4.07
C PHE A 167 2.66 4.14 -5.16
N ILE A 168 1.97 4.70 -6.15
CA ILE A 168 2.58 5.39 -7.29
C ILE A 168 2.37 6.89 -7.13
N PRO A 169 3.44 7.68 -7.00
CA PRO A 169 3.34 9.13 -6.95
C PRO A 169 2.76 9.72 -8.24
N ALA A 170 2.12 10.87 -8.09
CA ALA A 170 1.80 11.71 -9.24
C ALA A 170 3.11 12.18 -9.90
N LYS A 171 3.13 12.21 -11.23
CA LYS A 171 4.26 12.82 -11.94
C LYS A 171 4.26 14.31 -11.63
N LEU A 172 5.39 14.82 -11.19
CA LEU A 172 5.61 16.26 -11.14
C LEU A 172 5.69 16.75 -12.61
N LEU A 173 4.80 17.66 -12.95
CA LEU A 173 4.83 18.36 -14.25
C LEU A 173 5.91 19.43 -14.22
#